data_af97e5d4cac20c62a839e99fdda6d067
#
_entry.id   af97e5d4cac20c62a839e99fdda6d067
#
_cell.length_a   1.000
_cell.length_b   1.000
_cell.length_c   1.000
_cell.angle_alpha   90.00
_cell.angle_beta   90.00
_cell.angle_gamma   90.00
#
_symmetry.space_group_name_H-M   'P 1'
#
loop_
_entity.id
_entity.type
_entity.pdbx_description
1 polymer ?
#
loop_
_entity_poly.entity_id
_entity_poly.type
_entity_poly.pdbx_seq_one_letter_code
_entity_poly.pdbx_strand_id
1 'polypeptide(L)'
;MKLKNVTIATALLAVLTGCGSSGGNSSTLNTNQPTAQNEQARQQVTDAKKAEEARKAEEARKAEEARIAEENRKAEEARKAEEARIAKLTEELTALAKQAGLDDDKAQKFAGSNLNTDKSEWQSALNSAIEQDKAEKLQQEIDQLKGVSSYSYPEGSITHRDGSSSRSINNRLTNESASRKMVYNQKYSVIIGDYNGQVSYNNNTGDIFTDNRVIDINAKGLKTETSLIPTEGTATYTGKAFNGTLAQEYKKVGTEEWFGSTRDKYDFVDSPKEGILSYKVNFADKTGSGSITGLGNDIALAQGSISGAGISSTATQSYKSGSYSLDFFGKNAEEIGGKVSFDGKDVVGFGGTRGEIQK
;
A
#
# COMPACT_ATOMS: atom_id res chain seq x y z
N MET A 1 0.18 -11.91 -9.90
CA MET A 1 -0.51 -13.20 -10.16
C MET A 1 0.35 -14.06 -11.08
N LYS A 2 0.94 -15.16 -10.56
CA LYS A 2 1.81 -16.04 -11.36
C LYS A 2 0.91 -17.02 -12.13
N LEU A 3 0.91 -16.95 -13.46
CA LEU A 3 0.32 -17.96 -14.31
C LEU A 3 1.12 -19.27 -14.10
N LYS A 4 0.45 -20.28 -13.62
CA LYS A 4 0.97 -21.67 -13.66
C LYS A 4 0.77 -22.19 -15.06
N ASN A 5 1.87 -22.36 -15.79
CA ASN A 5 1.91 -23.07 -17.05
C ASN A 5 1.55 -24.54 -16.81
N VAL A 6 0.43 -24.95 -17.34
CA VAL A 6 0.08 -26.38 -17.46
C VAL A 6 0.80 -26.91 -18.69
N THR A 7 1.91 -27.58 -18.44
CA THR A 7 2.64 -28.32 -19.48
C THR A 7 1.93 -29.65 -19.71
N ILE A 8 1.32 -29.78 -20.87
CA ILE A 8 0.78 -31.07 -21.35
C ILE A 8 1.98 -31.89 -21.81
N ALA A 9 2.32 -32.89 -21.04
CA ALA A 9 3.32 -33.90 -21.41
C ALA A 9 2.70 -34.86 -22.41
N THR A 10 3.08 -34.75 -23.67
CA THR A 10 2.83 -35.76 -24.71
C THR A 10 3.76 -36.94 -24.48
N ALA A 11 3.23 -38.03 -23.95
CA ALA A 11 3.96 -39.29 -23.86
C ALA A 11 3.97 -39.99 -25.23
N LEU A 12 5.14 -39.92 -25.89
CA LEU A 12 5.41 -40.77 -27.04
C LEU A 12 5.70 -42.21 -26.54
N LEU A 13 4.79 -43.13 -26.77
CA LEU A 13 5.05 -44.56 -26.59
C LEU A 13 5.80 -45.07 -27.84
N ALA A 14 7.09 -45.26 -27.73
CA ALA A 14 7.88 -46.04 -28.70
C ALA A 14 7.70 -47.53 -28.39
N VAL A 15 7.00 -48.23 -29.27
CA VAL A 15 6.93 -49.69 -29.22
C VAL A 15 8.18 -50.23 -29.88
N LEU A 16 9.14 -50.69 -29.09
CA LEU A 16 10.28 -51.47 -29.52
C LEU A 16 9.85 -52.95 -29.62
N THR A 17 9.67 -53.45 -30.84
CA THR A 17 9.59 -54.87 -31.11
C THR A 17 10.99 -55.48 -31.07
N GLY A 18 11.34 -56.10 -29.96
CA GLY A 18 12.55 -56.90 -29.83
C GLY A 18 12.45 -58.24 -30.54
N CYS A 19 13.26 -58.43 -31.55
CA CYS A 19 13.52 -59.75 -32.08
C CYS A 19 14.46 -60.50 -31.14
N GLY A 20 13.96 -61.46 -30.40
CA GLY A 20 14.73 -62.43 -29.63
C GLY A 20 15.12 -63.61 -30.51
N SER A 21 16.40 -63.71 -30.86
CA SER A 21 16.99 -64.91 -31.43
C SER A 21 17.41 -65.88 -30.32
N SER A 22 16.94 -67.09 -30.34
CA SER A 22 17.51 -68.15 -29.51
C SER A 22 17.86 -69.30 -30.41
N GLY A 23 19.12 -69.64 -30.46
CA GLY A 23 19.68 -70.77 -31.19
C GLY A 23 19.51 -72.07 -30.42
N GLY A 24 19.58 -73.15 -31.12
CA GLY A 24 19.58 -74.55 -30.60
C GLY A 24 19.64 -75.56 -31.70
N ASN A 25 20.71 -76.10 -31.79
CA ASN A 25 21.47 -77.08 -32.53
C ASN A 25 20.72 -78.39 -32.88
N SER A 26 21.18 -78.97 -33.99
CA SER A 26 21.46 -80.38 -34.28
C SER A 26 20.60 -81.11 -35.26
N SER A 27 21.26 -81.34 -36.37
CA SER A 27 21.48 -82.56 -37.16
C SER A 27 20.33 -83.29 -37.91
N THR A 28 20.73 -83.49 -39.09
CA THR A 28 20.67 -84.58 -40.05
C THR A 28 19.68 -84.47 -41.19
N LEU A 29 20.34 -84.33 -42.34
CA LEU A 29 20.07 -84.98 -43.65
C LEU A 29 18.60 -85.43 -43.96
N ASN A 30 17.97 -84.74 -44.90
CA ASN A 30 17.64 -85.45 -46.15
C ASN A 30 17.27 -84.43 -47.26
N THR A 31 17.87 -84.70 -48.42
CA THR A 31 17.61 -84.13 -49.71
C THR A 31 16.13 -84.21 -50.09
N ASN A 32 15.51 -83.01 -50.31
CA ASN A 32 14.53 -82.86 -51.38
C ASN A 32 14.50 -81.37 -51.76
N GLN A 33 14.96 -81.15 -52.99
CA GLN A 33 14.93 -79.84 -53.64
C GLN A 33 13.51 -79.33 -53.78
N PRO A 34 13.09 -78.19 -53.19
CA PRO A 34 11.74 -77.67 -53.43
C PRO A 34 11.73 -77.11 -54.86
N THR A 35 10.81 -77.62 -55.66
CA THR A 35 10.52 -77.09 -56.99
C THR A 35 10.13 -75.59 -56.88
N ALA A 36 10.58 -74.72 -57.82
CA ALA A 36 10.35 -73.29 -57.87
C ALA A 36 8.90 -72.82 -57.65
N GLN A 37 7.94 -73.76 -57.92
CA GLN A 37 6.49 -73.52 -57.65
C GLN A 37 6.14 -73.44 -56.14
N ASN A 38 6.87 -74.13 -55.29
CA ASN A 38 6.59 -74.14 -53.84
C ASN A 38 7.17 -72.89 -53.14
N GLU A 39 8.25 -72.26 -53.67
CA GLU A 39 8.78 -71.00 -53.21
C GLU A 39 7.92 -69.86 -53.65
N GLN A 40 7.39 -69.79 -54.86
CA GLN A 40 6.46 -68.77 -55.31
C GLN A 40 5.14 -68.81 -54.50
N ALA A 41 4.61 -69.93 -54.15
CA ALA A 41 3.42 -70.09 -53.32
C ALA A 41 3.68 -69.56 -51.86
N ARG A 42 4.86 -69.86 -51.29
CA ARG A 42 5.27 -69.33 -49.97
C ARG A 42 5.48 -67.82 -49.99
N GLN A 43 6.07 -67.29 -51.07
CA GLN A 43 6.26 -65.85 -51.24
C GLN A 43 4.95 -65.11 -51.35
N GLN A 44 3.99 -65.60 -52.14
CA GLN A 44 2.63 -65.05 -52.27
C GLN A 44 1.85 -65.07 -50.97
N VAL A 45 1.96 -66.11 -50.14
CA VAL A 45 1.32 -66.18 -48.81
C VAL A 45 1.97 -65.18 -47.84
N THR A 46 3.29 -65.03 -47.95
CA THR A 46 4.01 -64.02 -47.09
C THR A 46 3.68 -62.57 -47.47
N ASP A 47 3.59 -62.32 -48.78
CA ASP A 47 3.23 -60.96 -49.28
C ASP A 47 1.75 -60.64 -49.01
N ALA A 48 0.82 -61.64 -49.14
CA ALA A 48 -0.57 -61.45 -48.75
C ALA A 48 -0.73 -61.16 -47.25
N LYS A 49 0.06 -61.86 -46.41
CA LYS A 49 0.03 -61.66 -44.96
C LYS A 49 0.57 -60.30 -44.57
N LYS A 50 1.69 -59.79 -45.19
CA LYS A 50 2.21 -58.43 -45.02
C LYS A 50 1.24 -57.38 -45.50
N ALA A 51 0.54 -57.57 -46.61
CA ALA A 51 -0.46 -56.65 -47.12
C ALA A 51 -1.67 -56.56 -46.18
N GLU A 52 -2.10 -57.67 -45.57
CA GLU A 52 -3.19 -57.69 -44.58
C GLU A 52 -2.79 -57.01 -43.26
N GLU A 53 -1.56 -57.24 -42.79
CA GLU A 53 -1.00 -56.50 -41.59
C GLU A 53 -0.87 -55.01 -41.86
N ALA A 54 -0.41 -54.62 -43.02
CA ALA A 54 -0.32 -53.18 -43.43
C ALA A 54 -1.71 -52.57 -43.49
N ARG A 55 -2.72 -53.24 -44.01
CA ARG A 55 -4.12 -52.77 -44.07
C ARG A 55 -4.69 -52.61 -42.65
N LYS A 56 -4.48 -53.57 -41.76
CA LYS A 56 -4.90 -53.46 -40.33
C LYS A 56 -4.23 -52.36 -39.58
N ALA A 57 -2.91 -52.16 -39.84
CA ALA A 57 -2.18 -51.06 -39.24
C ALA A 57 -2.69 -49.67 -39.72
N GLU A 58 -3.03 -49.56 -41.00
CA GLU A 58 -3.62 -48.33 -41.54
C GLU A 58 -5.04 -48.07 -41.05
N GLU A 59 -5.88 -49.10 -40.93
CA GLU A 59 -7.21 -48.98 -40.32
C GLU A 59 -7.11 -48.54 -38.83
N ALA A 60 -6.19 -49.16 -38.07
CA ALA A 60 -5.94 -48.76 -36.68
C ALA A 60 -5.45 -47.30 -36.56
N ARG A 61 -4.55 -46.85 -37.45
CA ARG A 61 -4.09 -45.46 -37.50
C ARG A 61 -5.23 -44.50 -37.80
N LYS A 62 -6.08 -44.79 -38.79
CA LYS A 62 -7.25 -43.98 -39.14
C LYS A 62 -8.28 -43.90 -37.99
N ALA A 63 -8.49 -45.03 -37.30
CA ALA A 63 -9.36 -45.07 -36.13
C ALA A 63 -8.82 -44.21 -34.97
N GLU A 64 -7.50 -44.25 -34.73
CA GLU A 64 -6.87 -43.41 -33.70
C GLU A 64 -6.88 -41.92 -34.08
N GLU A 65 -6.63 -41.56 -35.35
CA GLU A 65 -6.74 -40.18 -35.83
C GLU A 65 -8.18 -39.66 -35.70
N ALA A 66 -9.19 -40.47 -35.98
CA ALA A 66 -10.61 -40.14 -35.81
C ALA A 66 -10.96 -39.93 -34.30
N ARG A 67 -10.41 -40.78 -33.41
CA ARG A 67 -10.62 -40.66 -31.97
C ARG A 67 -10.01 -39.34 -31.44
N ILE A 68 -8.78 -39.03 -31.84
CA ILE A 68 -8.09 -37.79 -31.47
C ILE A 68 -8.86 -36.58 -32.01
N ALA A 69 -9.33 -36.62 -33.24
CA ALA A 69 -10.11 -35.52 -33.83
C ALA A 69 -11.42 -35.27 -33.09
N GLU A 70 -12.12 -36.34 -32.66
CA GLU A 70 -13.35 -36.23 -31.87
C GLU A 70 -13.09 -35.72 -30.45
N GLU A 71 -12.00 -36.14 -29.82
CA GLU A 71 -11.59 -35.63 -28.51
C GLU A 71 -11.24 -34.14 -28.56
N ASN A 72 -10.49 -33.70 -29.58
CA ASN A 72 -10.17 -32.29 -29.81
C ASN A 72 -11.43 -31.44 -30.07
N ARG A 73 -12.40 -31.97 -30.84
CA ARG A 73 -13.68 -31.30 -31.08
C ARG A 73 -14.45 -31.07 -29.78
N LYS A 74 -14.55 -32.11 -28.93
CA LYS A 74 -15.22 -32.05 -27.64
C LYS A 74 -14.51 -31.07 -26.68
N ALA A 75 -13.18 -31.06 -26.68
CA ALA A 75 -12.38 -30.11 -25.89
C ALA A 75 -12.61 -28.67 -26.34
N GLU A 76 -12.66 -28.42 -27.65
CA GLU A 76 -12.95 -27.10 -28.23
C GLU A 76 -14.37 -26.62 -27.89
N GLU A 77 -15.38 -27.53 -27.99
CA GLU A 77 -16.76 -27.21 -27.60
C GLU A 77 -16.88 -26.89 -26.10
N ALA A 78 -16.21 -27.67 -25.23
CA ALA A 78 -16.17 -27.41 -23.79
C ALA A 78 -15.51 -26.10 -23.48
N ARG A 79 -14.40 -25.74 -24.15
CA ARG A 79 -13.72 -24.45 -24.00
C ARG A 79 -14.63 -23.28 -24.38
N LYS A 80 -15.32 -23.37 -25.53
CA LYS A 80 -16.27 -22.33 -25.98
C LYS A 80 -17.46 -22.19 -25.03
N ALA A 81 -17.96 -23.29 -24.49
CA ALA A 81 -19.05 -23.28 -23.51
C ALA A 81 -18.61 -22.57 -22.19
N GLU A 82 -17.39 -22.83 -21.72
CA GLU A 82 -16.83 -22.19 -20.52
C GLU A 82 -16.56 -20.71 -20.75
N GLU A 83 -16.01 -20.33 -21.89
CA GLU A 83 -15.83 -18.92 -22.28
C GLU A 83 -17.16 -18.15 -22.30
N ALA A 84 -18.22 -18.75 -22.87
CA ALA A 84 -19.55 -18.15 -22.88
C ALA A 84 -20.16 -18.05 -21.48
N ARG A 85 -19.93 -19.04 -20.61
CA ARG A 85 -20.34 -19.01 -19.19
C ARG A 85 -19.67 -17.88 -18.44
N ILE A 86 -18.34 -17.74 -18.56
CA ILE A 86 -17.55 -16.69 -17.94
C ILE A 86 -18.01 -15.31 -18.42
N ALA A 87 -18.22 -15.12 -19.74
CA ALA A 87 -18.66 -13.87 -20.29
C ALA A 87 -20.02 -13.42 -19.72
N LYS A 88 -20.98 -14.34 -19.67
CA LYS A 88 -22.32 -14.08 -19.08
C LYS A 88 -22.24 -13.74 -17.60
N LEU A 89 -21.42 -14.47 -16.84
CA LEU A 89 -21.24 -14.24 -15.41
C LEU A 89 -20.55 -12.89 -15.14
N THR A 90 -19.56 -12.54 -15.96
CA THR A 90 -18.89 -11.23 -15.89
C THR A 90 -19.87 -10.08 -16.13
N GLU A 91 -20.76 -10.24 -17.11
CA GLU A 91 -21.79 -9.24 -17.41
C GLU A 91 -22.78 -9.10 -16.25
N GLU A 92 -23.29 -10.20 -15.67
CA GLU A 92 -24.21 -10.22 -14.52
C GLU A 92 -23.59 -9.54 -13.30
N LEU A 93 -22.34 -9.90 -12.94
CA LEU A 93 -21.62 -9.30 -11.80
C LEU A 93 -21.27 -7.82 -12.01
N THR A 94 -20.87 -7.44 -13.23
CA THR A 94 -20.60 -6.04 -13.57
C THR A 94 -21.86 -5.19 -13.47
N ALA A 95 -22.99 -5.69 -14.00
CA ALA A 95 -24.28 -5.01 -13.90
C ALA A 95 -24.72 -4.83 -12.43
N LEU A 96 -24.57 -5.87 -11.62
CA LEU A 96 -24.88 -5.84 -10.18
C LEU A 96 -24.04 -4.79 -9.45
N ALA A 97 -22.73 -4.72 -9.72
CA ALA A 97 -21.83 -3.77 -9.10
C ALA A 97 -22.12 -2.32 -9.53
N LYS A 98 -22.44 -2.07 -10.81
CA LYS A 98 -22.87 -0.77 -11.30
C LYS A 98 -24.18 -0.31 -10.70
N GLN A 99 -25.16 -1.21 -10.58
CA GLN A 99 -26.45 -0.92 -9.93
C GLN A 99 -26.25 -0.54 -8.47
N ALA A 100 -25.23 -1.06 -7.80
CA ALA A 100 -24.86 -0.72 -6.43
C ALA A 100 -24.01 0.56 -6.29
N GLY A 101 -23.71 1.25 -7.40
CA GLY A 101 -23.03 2.55 -7.42
C GLY A 101 -21.52 2.51 -7.58
N LEU A 102 -20.92 1.35 -7.89
CA LEU A 102 -19.52 1.29 -8.27
C LEU A 102 -19.31 1.82 -9.70
N ASP A 103 -18.20 2.51 -9.93
CA ASP A 103 -17.79 2.95 -11.26
C ASP A 103 -17.41 1.77 -12.17
N ASP A 104 -17.21 2.05 -13.47
CA ASP A 104 -16.97 1.04 -14.48
C ASP A 104 -15.73 0.16 -14.16
N ASP A 105 -14.63 0.77 -13.74
CA ASP A 105 -13.38 0.07 -13.45
C ASP A 105 -13.53 -0.83 -12.21
N LYS A 106 -14.16 -0.33 -11.17
CA LYS A 106 -14.41 -1.07 -9.92
C LYS A 106 -15.43 -2.18 -10.13
N ALA A 107 -16.46 -1.95 -10.95
CA ALA A 107 -17.43 -2.96 -11.31
C ALA A 107 -16.81 -4.12 -12.10
N GLN A 108 -15.92 -3.84 -13.05
CA GLN A 108 -15.18 -4.87 -13.78
C GLN A 108 -14.22 -5.63 -12.88
N LYS A 109 -13.51 -4.93 -11.98
CA LYS A 109 -12.63 -5.57 -10.98
C LYS A 109 -13.40 -6.47 -10.04
N PHE A 110 -14.57 -6.01 -9.56
CA PHE A 110 -15.47 -6.81 -8.73
C PHE A 110 -15.89 -8.09 -9.46
N ALA A 111 -16.35 -7.98 -10.72
CA ALA A 111 -16.75 -9.11 -11.53
C ALA A 111 -15.60 -10.12 -11.69
N GLY A 112 -14.42 -9.66 -12.10
CA GLY A 112 -13.24 -10.52 -12.28
C GLY A 112 -12.80 -11.25 -11.01
N SER A 113 -12.97 -10.63 -9.84
CA SER A 113 -12.60 -11.24 -8.55
C SER A 113 -13.61 -12.26 -8.04
N ASN A 114 -14.87 -12.22 -8.52
CA ASN A 114 -15.97 -13.04 -8.01
C ASN A 114 -16.51 -14.09 -9.01
N LEU A 115 -15.82 -14.34 -10.11
CA LEU A 115 -16.22 -15.34 -11.12
C LEU A 115 -16.37 -16.78 -10.55
N ASN A 116 -15.61 -17.09 -9.51
CA ASN A 116 -15.61 -18.40 -8.85
C ASN A 116 -16.29 -18.39 -7.47
N THR A 117 -16.91 -17.28 -7.10
CA THR A 117 -17.62 -17.12 -5.81
C THR A 117 -19.07 -17.61 -5.98
N ASP A 118 -19.60 -18.30 -4.98
CA ASP A 118 -20.99 -18.71 -4.99
C ASP A 118 -21.95 -17.52 -5.02
N LYS A 119 -23.05 -17.66 -5.76
CA LYS A 119 -24.06 -16.58 -5.90
C LYS A 119 -24.62 -16.10 -4.56
N SER A 120 -24.70 -16.97 -3.56
CA SER A 120 -25.13 -16.65 -2.19
C SER A 120 -24.18 -15.69 -1.47
N GLU A 121 -22.91 -15.61 -1.88
CA GLU A 121 -21.88 -14.75 -1.28
C GLU A 121 -21.73 -13.41 -1.99
N TRP A 122 -22.31 -13.25 -3.18
CA TRP A 122 -22.15 -12.03 -3.99
C TRP A 122 -22.57 -10.76 -3.27
N GLN A 123 -23.68 -10.83 -2.49
CA GLN A 123 -24.15 -9.66 -1.75
C GLN A 123 -23.15 -9.22 -0.67
N SER A 124 -22.54 -10.17 0.03
CA SER A 124 -21.51 -9.88 1.03
C SER A 124 -20.25 -9.30 0.40
N ALA A 125 -19.79 -9.89 -0.71
CA ALA A 125 -18.65 -9.38 -1.47
C ALA A 125 -18.92 -7.97 -2.02
N LEU A 126 -20.15 -7.72 -2.51
CA LEU A 126 -20.56 -6.41 -3.02
C LEU A 126 -20.56 -5.35 -1.92
N ASN A 127 -21.14 -5.67 -0.75
CA ASN A 127 -21.11 -4.75 0.39
C ASN A 127 -19.69 -4.38 0.79
N SER A 128 -18.78 -5.36 0.82
CA SER A 128 -17.36 -5.12 1.10
C SER A 128 -16.71 -4.21 0.05
N ALA A 129 -17.00 -4.42 -1.23
CA ALA A 129 -16.48 -3.58 -2.32
C ALA A 129 -17.01 -2.13 -2.25
N ILE A 130 -18.28 -1.93 -1.87
CA ILE A 130 -18.88 -0.61 -1.67
C ILE A 130 -18.23 0.12 -0.49
N GLU A 131 -18.02 -0.56 0.63
CA GLU A 131 -17.35 0.04 1.80
C GLU A 131 -15.90 0.40 1.49
N GLN A 132 -15.20 -0.43 0.72
CA GLN A 132 -13.85 -0.11 0.24
C GLN A 132 -13.86 1.12 -0.68
N ASP A 133 -14.80 1.22 -1.63
CA ASP A 133 -14.94 2.37 -2.53
C ASP A 133 -15.20 3.67 -1.76
N LYS A 134 -16.10 3.63 -0.75
CA LYS A 134 -16.36 4.77 0.12
C LYS A 134 -15.12 5.20 0.92
N ALA A 135 -14.35 4.22 1.42
CA ALA A 135 -13.13 4.50 2.16
C ALA A 135 -12.04 5.12 1.25
N GLU A 136 -11.89 4.63 0.02
CA GLU A 136 -10.96 5.18 -0.96
C GLU A 136 -11.34 6.61 -1.37
N LYS A 137 -12.61 6.88 -1.63
CA LYS A 137 -13.12 8.23 -1.96
C LYS A 137 -12.90 9.21 -0.80
N LEU A 138 -13.18 8.77 0.43
CA LEU A 138 -12.91 9.58 1.61
C LEU A 138 -11.41 9.87 1.77
N GLN A 139 -10.55 8.89 1.54
CA GLN A 139 -9.10 9.12 1.62
C GLN A 139 -8.62 10.10 0.56
N GLN A 140 -9.14 10.02 -0.67
CA GLN A 140 -8.84 10.98 -1.73
C GLN A 140 -9.29 12.40 -1.37
N GLU A 141 -10.48 12.55 -0.78
CA GLU A 141 -10.97 13.84 -0.28
C GLU A 141 -10.03 14.41 0.79
N ILE A 142 -9.65 13.59 1.78
CA ILE A 142 -8.73 13.97 2.84
C ILE A 142 -7.38 14.44 2.25
N ASP A 143 -6.81 13.69 1.32
CA ASP A 143 -5.53 14.02 0.70
C ASP A 143 -5.60 15.33 -0.10
N GLN A 144 -6.72 15.59 -0.77
CA GLN A 144 -6.97 16.87 -1.46
C GLN A 144 -7.07 18.03 -0.46
N LEU A 145 -7.81 17.87 0.64
CA LEU A 145 -7.97 18.90 1.67
C LEU A 145 -6.65 19.19 2.40
N LYS A 146 -5.83 18.18 2.64
CA LYS A 146 -4.50 18.34 3.23
C LYS A 146 -3.53 19.01 2.25
N GLY A 147 -3.63 18.70 0.98
CA GLY A 147 -2.73 19.18 -0.07
C GLY A 147 -1.29 18.66 0.06
N VAL A 148 -1.11 17.55 0.79
CA VAL A 148 0.17 16.85 0.94
C VAL A 148 -0.01 15.36 0.73
N SER A 149 1.00 14.70 0.17
CA SER A 149 1.00 13.26 -0.05
C SER A 149 1.66 12.55 1.14
N SER A 150 1.05 11.47 1.62
CA SER A 150 1.63 10.60 2.67
C SER A 150 2.92 9.91 2.22
N TYR A 151 3.16 9.79 0.91
CA TYR A 151 4.43 9.32 0.36
C TYR A 151 5.58 10.30 0.65
N SER A 152 5.33 11.61 0.50
CA SER A 152 6.33 12.67 0.74
C SER A 152 6.42 13.10 2.21
N TYR A 153 5.34 12.92 2.96
CA TYR A 153 5.18 13.32 4.35
C TYR A 153 4.49 12.19 5.12
N PRO A 154 5.25 11.23 5.67
CA PRO A 154 4.69 10.08 6.38
C PRO A 154 3.81 10.50 7.56
N GLU A 155 2.68 9.81 7.75
CA GLU A 155 1.77 10.08 8.87
C GLU A 155 2.47 9.83 10.22
N GLY A 156 2.11 10.64 11.21
CA GLY A 156 2.67 10.59 12.56
C GLY A 156 4.08 11.19 12.70
N SER A 157 4.66 11.70 11.60
CA SER A 157 6.02 12.25 11.58
C SER A 157 6.03 13.72 11.29
N ILE A 158 6.98 14.46 11.91
CA ILE A 158 7.33 15.81 11.49
C ILE A 158 8.48 15.70 10.50
N THR A 159 8.29 16.27 9.32
CA THR A 159 9.33 16.36 8.28
C THR A 159 9.67 17.82 8.03
N HIS A 160 10.88 18.08 7.55
CA HIS A 160 11.27 19.44 7.12
C HIS A 160 11.83 19.41 5.70
N ARG A 161 11.71 20.55 5.03
CA ARG A 161 12.38 20.84 3.75
C ARG A 161 12.93 22.24 3.81
N ASP A 162 14.22 22.36 3.55
CA ASP A 162 14.90 23.65 3.46
C ASP A 162 15.05 24.04 1.99
N GLY A 163 14.75 25.30 1.69
CA GLY A 163 15.14 25.93 0.43
C GLY A 163 16.63 26.33 0.51
N SER A 164 16.91 27.63 0.73
CA SER A 164 18.25 28.09 1.05
C SER A 164 18.44 28.09 2.56
N SER A 165 19.59 27.61 3.04
CA SER A 165 19.92 27.70 4.47
C SER A 165 21.41 27.95 4.67
N SER A 166 21.72 28.70 5.72
CA SER A 166 23.07 28.84 6.25
C SER A 166 23.02 28.69 7.77
N ARG A 167 23.96 27.94 8.33
CA ARG A 167 23.99 27.66 9.76
C ARG A 167 25.40 27.79 10.33
N SER A 168 25.50 28.37 11.50
CA SER A 168 26.69 28.41 12.32
C SER A 168 26.38 27.87 13.71
N ILE A 169 27.14 26.86 14.15
CA ILE A 169 26.98 26.25 15.48
C ILE A 169 28.25 26.56 16.28
N ASN A 170 28.05 27.18 17.44
CA ASN A 170 29.12 27.44 18.41
C ASN A 170 28.67 26.91 19.78
N ASN A 171 29.27 25.79 20.20
CA ASN A 171 28.83 25.04 21.38
C ASN A 171 27.35 24.64 21.27
N ARG A 172 26.50 25.26 22.13
CA ARG A 172 25.07 25.00 22.19
C ARG A 172 24.24 26.03 21.42
N LEU A 173 24.87 27.07 20.93
CA LEU A 173 24.18 28.14 20.21
C LEU A 173 24.22 27.89 18.72
N THR A 174 23.05 27.82 18.11
CA THR A 174 22.88 27.80 16.68
C THR A 174 22.36 29.13 16.20
N ASN A 175 23.05 29.74 15.24
CA ASN A 175 22.56 30.88 14.46
C ASN A 175 22.25 30.38 13.06
N GLU A 176 21.02 30.56 12.61
CA GLU A 176 20.54 30.02 11.35
C GLU A 176 19.77 31.08 10.56
N SER A 177 19.99 31.11 9.26
CA SER A 177 19.13 31.77 8.27
C SER A 177 18.61 30.73 7.31
N ALA A 178 17.31 30.54 7.24
CA ALA A 178 16.72 29.52 6.42
C ALA A 178 15.36 29.93 5.86
N SER A 179 15.02 29.32 4.72
CA SER A 179 13.65 29.18 4.25
C SER A 179 13.26 27.70 4.48
N ARG A 180 12.45 27.46 5.50
CA ARG A 180 12.12 26.12 5.98
C ARG A 180 10.64 25.88 6.01
N LYS A 181 10.22 24.75 5.42
CA LYS A 181 8.88 24.21 5.59
C LYS A 181 8.92 23.04 6.56
N MET A 182 8.09 23.09 7.60
CA MET A 182 7.81 21.99 8.52
C MET A 182 6.43 21.44 8.24
N VAL A 183 6.29 20.11 8.25
CA VAL A 183 5.01 19.42 8.00
C VAL A 183 4.83 18.32 9.03
N TYR A 184 3.78 18.40 9.82
CA TYR A 184 3.29 17.32 10.67
C TYR A 184 2.03 16.76 10.04
N ASN A 185 2.13 15.57 9.44
CA ASN A 185 1.02 14.91 8.76
C ASN A 185 0.34 13.93 9.70
N GLN A 186 -0.97 14.03 9.83
CA GLN A 186 -1.85 13.12 10.56
C GLN A 186 -2.81 12.45 9.57
N LYS A 187 -3.66 11.55 10.00
CA LYS A 187 -4.61 10.84 9.12
C LYS A 187 -5.59 11.79 8.44
N TYR A 188 -6.25 12.65 9.22
CA TYR A 188 -7.30 13.55 8.74
C TYR A 188 -6.83 14.99 8.56
N SER A 189 -5.68 15.35 9.09
CA SER A 189 -5.15 16.71 9.10
C SER A 189 -3.66 16.79 8.82
N VAL A 190 -3.21 17.97 8.47
CA VAL A 190 -1.79 18.34 8.36
C VAL A 190 -1.56 19.71 8.95
N ILE A 191 -0.49 19.86 9.71
CA ILE A 191 -0.02 21.14 10.22
C ILE A 191 1.23 21.51 9.43
N ILE A 192 1.19 22.67 8.78
CA ILE A 192 2.26 23.17 7.93
C ILE A 192 2.75 24.48 8.53
N GLY A 193 4.05 24.59 8.75
CA GLY A 193 4.72 25.82 9.16
C GLY A 193 5.78 26.24 8.15
N ASP A 194 5.68 27.44 7.63
CA ASP A 194 6.67 28.09 6.80
C ASP A 194 7.47 29.11 7.66
N TYR A 195 8.79 28.88 7.79
CA TYR A 195 9.69 29.64 8.63
C TYR A 195 10.77 30.29 7.76
N ASN A 196 10.72 31.61 7.55
CA ASN A 196 11.60 32.29 6.63
C ASN A 196 12.35 33.44 7.35
N GLY A 197 13.67 33.36 7.41
CA GLY A 197 14.52 34.39 7.99
C GLY A 197 15.55 33.86 8.98
N GLN A 198 15.90 34.65 9.98
CA GLN A 198 16.97 34.35 10.92
C GLN A 198 16.45 34.00 12.30
N VAL A 199 17.09 33.00 12.92
CA VAL A 199 16.80 32.57 14.29
C VAL A 199 18.09 32.17 14.99
N SER A 200 18.13 32.44 16.30
CA SER A 200 19.20 31.99 17.19
C SER A 200 18.58 31.17 18.32
N TYR A 201 19.07 29.98 18.54
CA TYR A 201 18.49 29.03 19.50
C TYR A 201 19.53 28.09 20.12
N ASN A 202 19.20 27.53 21.28
CA ASN A 202 19.95 26.47 21.91
C ASN A 202 19.57 25.13 21.24
N ASN A 203 20.52 24.50 20.53
CA ASN A 203 20.27 23.25 19.80
C ASN A 203 19.97 22.05 20.72
N ASN A 204 20.32 22.08 21.99
CA ASN A 204 20.00 21.01 22.92
C ASN A 204 18.56 21.14 23.48
N THR A 205 18.22 22.36 23.97
CA THR A 205 16.92 22.59 24.62
C THR A 205 15.84 23.07 23.66
N GLY A 206 16.22 23.72 22.55
CA GLY A 206 15.29 24.37 21.62
C GLY A 206 14.83 25.76 22.05
N ASP A 207 15.40 26.29 23.15
CA ASP A 207 15.14 27.69 23.59
C ASP A 207 15.56 28.67 22.52
N ILE A 208 14.62 29.52 22.09
CA ILE A 208 14.86 30.56 21.10
C ILE A 208 15.27 31.84 21.83
N PHE A 209 16.44 32.39 21.46
CA PHE A 209 16.98 33.65 22.01
C PHE A 209 16.58 34.83 21.16
N THR A 210 16.69 34.73 19.83
CA THR A 210 16.24 35.75 18.88
C THR A 210 15.49 35.08 17.73
N ASP A 211 14.40 35.70 17.28
CA ASP A 211 13.60 35.16 16.17
C ASP A 211 13.11 36.32 15.28
N ASN A 212 13.82 36.52 14.17
CA ASN A 212 13.48 37.50 13.14
C ASN A 212 12.82 36.83 11.91
N ARG A 213 12.34 35.60 12.04
CA ARG A 213 11.65 34.89 10.94
C ARG A 213 10.27 35.48 10.73
N VAL A 214 9.83 35.48 9.47
CA VAL A 214 8.42 35.54 9.11
C VAL A 214 7.89 34.10 9.16
N ILE A 215 6.83 33.87 9.93
CA ILE A 215 6.30 32.54 10.18
C ILE A 215 4.82 32.55 9.83
N ASP A 216 4.40 31.50 9.06
CA ASP A 216 3.02 31.22 8.75
C ASP A 216 2.72 29.76 9.12
N ILE A 217 1.73 29.54 9.99
CA ILE A 217 1.35 28.20 10.45
C ILE A 217 -0.12 27.96 10.14
N ASN A 218 -0.39 26.90 9.41
CA ASN A 218 -1.72 26.53 8.97
C ASN A 218 -2.02 25.06 9.28
N ALA A 219 -3.22 24.79 9.81
CA ALA A 219 -3.79 23.46 9.93
C ALA A 219 -4.83 23.28 8.83
N LYS A 220 -4.72 22.18 8.07
CA LYS A 220 -5.60 21.83 6.93
C LYS A 220 -6.05 20.38 7.03
N GLY A 221 -7.15 20.03 6.37
CA GLY A 221 -7.64 18.65 6.30
C GLY A 221 -9.16 18.58 6.37
N LEU A 222 -9.67 17.40 6.69
CA LEU A 222 -11.09 17.14 6.86
C LEU A 222 -11.54 17.70 8.22
N LYS A 223 -12.00 18.96 8.25
CA LYS A 223 -12.54 19.57 9.48
C LYS A 223 -13.79 18.84 9.93
N THR A 224 -13.90 18.62 11.24
CA THR A 224 -15.11 18.03 11.83
C THR A 224 -16.28 18.99 11.69
N GLU A 225 -17.40 18.50 11.19
CA GLU A 225 -18.66 19.25 11.22
C GLU A 225 -19.08 19.50 12.68
N THR A 226 -19.57 20.69 12.97
CA THR A 226 -19.95 21.09 14.35
C THR A 226 -20.96 20.14 14.97
N SER A 227 -21.88 19.60 14.18
CA SER A 227 -22.87 18.62 14.58
C SER A 227 -22.32 17.24 14.95
N LEU A 228 -21.08 16.93 14.50
CA LEU A 228 -20.42 15.65 14.73
C LEU A 228 -19.36 15.73 15.84
N ILE A 229 -19.16 16.88 16.45
CA ILE A 229 -18.32 17.00 17.64
C ILE A 229 -19.02 16.27 18.79
N PRO A 230 -18.33 15.39 19.53
CA PRO A 230 -18.90 14.72 20.68
C PRO A 230 -19.50 15.73 21.69
N THR A 231 -20.60 15.35 22.35
CA THR A 231 -21.30 16.21 23.31
C THR A 231 -21.19 15.70 24.74
N GLU A 232 -20.54 14.56 24.95
CA GLU A 232 -20.40 13.91 26.26
C GLU A 232 -19.00 13.33 26.45
N GLY A 233 -18.60 13.21 27.71
CA GLY A 233 -17.34 12.58 28.11
C GLY A 233 -16.12 13.49 27.96
N THR A 234 -14.97 12.92 28.27
CA THR A 234 -13.65 13.60 28.19
C THR A 234 -12.69 12.76 27.34
N ALA A 235 -11.80 13.44 26.61
CA ALA A 235 -10.73 12.78 25.88
C ALA A 235 -9.43 13.57 25.94
N THR A 236 -8.32 12.87 25.86
CA THR A 236 -6.99 13.48 25.72
C THR A 236 -6.48 13.27 24.31
N TYR A 237 -6.02 14.34 23.70
CA TYR A 237 -5.29 14.35 22.45
C TYR A 237 -3.81 14.36 22.76
N THR A 238 -3.07 13.43 22.20
CA THR A 238 -1.61 13.37 22.29
C THR A 238 -1.00 13.44 20.91
N GLY A 239 0.13 14.10 20.79
CA GLY A 239 0.77 14.26 19.49
C GLY A 239 2.03 15.10 19.57
N LYS A 240 2.33 15.78 18.48
CA LYS A 240 3.60 16.48 18.30
C LYS A 240 3.43 17.98 18.05
N ALA A 241 4.51 18.70 18.32
CA ALA A 241 4.61 20.13 18.04
C ALA A 241 6.00 20.45 17.45
N PHE A 242 6.11 21.57 16.75
CA PHE A 242 7.35 22.06 16.16
C PHE A 242 7.40 23.59 16.15
N ASN A 243 8.60 24.16 16.17
CA ASN A 243 8.85 25.61 16.16
C ASN A 243 9.84 26.05 15.07
N GLY A 244 10.08 25.19 14.08
CA GLY A 244 10.99 25.48 12.97
C GLY A 244 12.47 25.31 13.29
N THR A 245 12.85 24.87 14.50
CA THR A 245 14.25 24.56 14.86
C THR A 245 14.60 23.13 14.56
N LEU A 246 15.90 22.84 14.36
CA LEU A 246 16.42 21.50 14.14
C LEU A 246 17.29 21.05 15.32
N ALA A 247 17.21 19.76 15.61
CA ALA A 247 18.20 19.05 16.41
C ALA A 247 19.24 18.43 15.46
N GLN A 248 20.49 18.37 15.89
CA GLN A 248 21.57 17.73 15.16
C GLN A 248 22.03 16.48 15.91
N GLU A 249 21.99 15.35 15.25
CA GLU A 249 22.41 14.06 15.80
C GLU A 249 23.55 13.48 14.97
N TYR A 250 24.60 12.99 15.64
CA TYR A 250 25.66 12.22 15.00
C TYR A 250 25.25 10.77 14.92
N LYS A 251 24.93 10.30 13.73
CA LYS A 251 24.44 8.93 13.52
C LYS A 251 24.99 8.26 12.26
N LYS A 252 24.88 6.93 12.22
CA LYS A 252 25.23 6.15 11.04
C LYS A 252 24.32 6.55 9.88
N VAL A 253 24.95 6.99 8.77
CA VAL A 253 24.28 7.41 7.53
C VAL A 253 24.44 6.40 6.40
N GLY A 254 25.25 5.34 6.61
CA GLY A 254 25.52 4.32 5.59
C GLY A 254 26.80 3.57 5.88
N THR A 255 27.38 3.02 4.83
CA THR A 255 28.70 2.40 4.84
C THR A 255 29.58 3.05 3.77
N GLU A 256 30.89 3.02 3.95
CA GLU A 256 31.87 3.49 2.95
C GLU A 256 32.99 2.47 2.79
N GLU A 257 33.56 2.40 1.59
CA GLU A 257 34.76 1.61 1.32
C GLU A 257 36.00 2.35 1.84
N TRP A 258 36.80 1.67 2.66
CA TRP A 258 38.02 2.19 3.22
C TRP A 258 39.15 1.15 3.12
N PHE A 259 40.13 1.37 2.27
CA PHE A 259 41.27 0.47 2.03
C PHE A 259 40.85 -1.00 1.83
N GLY A 260 39.81 -1.25 1.01
CA GLY A 260 39.32 -2.60 0.70
C GLY A 260 38.47 -3.26 1.77
N SER A 261 38.04 -2.49 2.80
CA SER A 261 37.12 -2.93 3.84
C SER A 261 35.93 -1.99 3.91
N THR A 262 34.75 -2.55 4.11
CA THR A 262 33.51 -1.75 4.34
C THR A 262 33.47 -1.34 5.81
N ARG A 263 33.32 -0.05 6.09
CA ARG A 263 33.11 0.49 7.43
C ARG A 263 31.84 1.33 7.50
N ASP A 264 31.32 1.49 8.70
CA ASP A 264 30.19 2.35 8.98
C ASP A 264 30.58 3.82 8.78
N LYS A 265 29.77 4.54 7.99
CA LYS A 265 29.89 5.98 7.81
C LYS A 265 28.93 6.69 8.77
N TYR A 266 29.48 7.61 9.54
CA TYR A 266 28.73 8.48 10.47
C TYR A 266 28.78 9.92 9.99
N ASP A 267 27.67 10.64 10.17
CA ASP A 267 27.59 12.06 9.86
C ASP A 267 26.60 12.75 10.80
N PHE A 268 26.66 14.07 10.86
CA PHE A 268 25.67 14.87 11.54
C PHE A 268 24.42 15.00 10.66
N VAL A 269 23.28 14.53 11.21
CA VAL A 269 21.98 14.59 10.54
C VAL A 269 21.07 15.54 11.29
N ASP A 270 20.54 16.50 10.56
CA ASP A 270 19.52 17.40 11.06
C ASP A 270 18.15 16.74 11.06
N SER A 271 17.42 16.89 12.15
CA SER A 271 16.05 16.44 12.30
C SER A 271 15.19 17.56 12.93
N PRO A 272 13.87 17.63 12.63
CA PRO A 272 12.99 18.54 13.32
C PRO A 272 13.12 18.42 14.84
N LYS A 273 13.25 19.54 15.56
CA LYS A 273 13.09 19.53 17.01
C LYS A 273 11.61 19.29 17.30
N GLU A 274 11.31 18.16 17.93
CA GLU A 274 9.94 17.75 18.22
C GLU A 274 9.55 18.09 19.65
N GLY A 275 8.39 18.72 19.80
CA GLY A 275 7.70 18.86 21.08
C GLY A 275 6.60 17.83 21.22
N ILE A 276 6.12 17.65 22.43
CA ILE A 276 5.03 16.74 22.80
C ILE A 276 3.81 17.60 23.18
N LEU A 277 2.69 17.34 22.50
CA LEU A 277 1.39 17.89 22.84
C LEU A 277 0.62 16.94 23.77
N SER A 278 0.04 17.48 24.83
CA SER A 278 -1.01 16.84 25.64
C SER A 278 -2.16 17.83 25.81
N TYR A 279 -3.33 17.52 25.28
CA TYR A 279 -4.47 18.42 25.30
C TYR A 279 -5.74 17.66 25.69
N LYS A 280 -6.39 18.05 26.79
CA LYS A 280 -7.62 17.43 27.30
C LYS A 280 -8.83 18.24 26.89
N VAL A 281 -9.84 17.58 26.35
CA VAL A 281 -11.16 18.17 26.03
C VAL A 281 -12.21 17.51 26.91
N ASN A 282 -13.04 18.35 27.51
CA ASN A 282 -14.30 17.96 28.14
C ASN A 282 -15.44 18.36 27.19
N PHE A 283 -16.02 17.39 26.53
CA PHE A 283 -17.08 17.61 25.55
C PHE A 283 -18.40 18.00 26.20
N ALA A 284 -18.68 17.52 27.42
CA ALA A 284 -19.88 17.87 28.15
C ALA A 284 -19.88 19.36 28.56
N ASP A 285 -18.75 19.85 29.09
CA ASP A 285 -18.57 21.25 29.47
C ASP A 285 -18.16 22.14 28.28
N LYS A 286 -17.91 21.53 27.11
CA LYS A 286 -17.43 22.21 25.89
C LYS A 286 -16.16 23.02 26.13
N THR A 287 -15.20 22.46 26.86
CA THR A 287 -13.92 23.14 27.19
C THR A 287 -12.72 22.25 26.87
N GLY A 288 -11.56 22.89 26.70
CA GLY A 288 -10.30 22.17 26.54
C GLY A 288 -9.11 22.99 27.02
N SER A 289 -8.07 22.29 27.49
CA SER A 289 -6.80 22.87 27.92
C SER A 289 -5.67 21.86 27.77
N GLY A 290 -4.42 22.32 27.80
CA GLY A 290 -3.29 21.40 27.63
C GLY A 290 -1.94 22.05 27.80
N SER A 291 -0.93 21.35 27.28
CA SER A 291 0.46 21.84 27.30
C SER A 291 1.26 21.28 26.11
N ILE A 292 2.32 22.01 25.76
CA ILE A 292 3.35 21.56 24.81
C ILE A 292 4.68 21.59 25.55
N THR A 293 5.44 20.51 25.52
CA THR A 293 6.75 20.36 26.14
C THR A 293 7.82 20.02 25.11
N GLY A 294 9.10 20.16 25.43
CA GLY A 294 10.22 19.72 24.58
C GLY A 294 10.68 20.72 23.52
N LEU A 295 10.08 21.91 23.44
CA LEU A 295 10.49 23.01 22.54
C LEU A 295 11.06 24.20 23.31
N GLY A 296 11.95 23.94 24.26
CA GLY A 296 12.42 24.93 25.24
C GLY A 296 11.54 24.89 26.49
N ASN A 297 11.24 26.08 27.04
CA ASN A 297 10.32 26.17 28.16
C ASN A 297 8.92 25.66 27.77
N ASP A 298 8.26 25.02 28.72
CA ASP A 298 6.91 24.47 28.50
C ASP A 298 5.90 25.57 28.19
N ILE A 299 4.98 25.25 27.29
CA ILE A 299 3.88 26.13 26.91
C ILE A 299 2.60 25.59 27.54
N ALA A 300 1.97 26.38 28.39
CA ALA A 300 0.65 26.10 28.92
C ALA A 300 -0.42 26.66 27.97
N LEU A 301 -1.38 25.82 27.60
CA LEU A 301 -2.55 26.16 26.80
C LEU A 301 -3.74 26.27 27.75
N ALA A 302 -4.11 27.49 28.10
CA ALA A 302 -5.16 27.79 29.06
C ALA A 302 -6.52 27.27 28.59
N GLN A 303 -7.43 27.04 29.53
CA GLN A 303 -8.77 26.59 29.19
C GLN A 303 -9.47 27.54 28.23
N GLY A 304 -9.99 26.99 27.14
CA GLY A 304 -10.83 27.66 26.16
C GLY A 304 -12.15 26.91 25.95
N SER A 305 -13.13 27.59 25.39
CA SER A 305 -14.42 26.99 25.05
C SER A 305 -14.45 26.51 23.61
N ILE A 306 -15.13 25.38 23.35
CA ILE A 306 -15.42 24.93 21.99
C ILE A 306 -16.38 25.92 21.34
N SER A 307 -15.97 26.51 20.22
CA SER A 307 -16.75 27.42 19.40
C SER A 307 -16.66 26.97 17.94
N GLY A 308 -17.80 26.62 17.33
CA GLY A 308 -17.81 25.94 16.03
C GLY A 308 -17.04 24.61 16.11
N ALA A 309 -16.08 24.43 15.22
CA ALA A 309 -15.23 23.24 15.18
C ALA A 309 -13.84 23.49 15.78
N GLY A 310 -13.67 24.41 16.71
CA GLY A 310 -12.34 24.73 17.26
C GLY A 310 -12.38 25.29 18.66
N ILE A 311 -11.19 25.57 19.20
CA ILE A 311 -10.95 26.21 20.50
C ILE A 311 -9.87 27.28 20.32
N SER A 312 -10.06 28.42 20.94
CA SER A 312 -9.05 29.48 21.05
C SER A 312 -8.99 30.01 22.47
N SER A 313 -7.77 30.22 22.99
CA SER A 313 -7.56 30.78 24.32
C SER A 313 -6.12 31.32 24.46
N THR A 314 -5.73 31.62 25.69
CA THR A 314 -4.40 32.13 26.04
C THR A 314 -3.38 30.99 26.06
N ALA A 315 -2.17 31.28 25.53
CA ALA A 315 -0.98 30.47 25.71
C ALA A 315 0.05 31.21 26.53
N THR A 316 0.76 30.54 27.44
CA THR A 316 1.84 31.13 28.24
C THR A 316 3.09 30.26 28.17
N GLN A 317 4.26 30.93 28.09
CA GLN A 317 5.57 30.29 28.10
C GLN A 317 6.53 31.15 28.92
N SER A 318 6.92 30.71 30.11
CA SER A 318 7.70 31.51 31.06
C SER A 318 7.03 32.87 31.33
N TYR A 319 7.67 33.95 30.92
CA TYR A 319 7.18 35.36 31.08
C TYR A 319 6.38 35.84 29.86
N LYS A 320 6.28 35.04 28.78
CA LYS A 320 5.53 35.41 27.58
C LYS A 320 4.07 34.99 27.70
N SER A 321 3.19 35.86 27.25
CA SER A 321 1.76 35.59 27.09
C SER A 321 1.36 35.81 25.64
N GLY A 322 0.52 34.95 25.12
CA GLY A 322 0.03 35.00 23.75
C GLY A 322 -1.28 34.24 23.63
N SER A 323 -1.54 33.67 22.48
CA SER A 323 -2.75 32.92 22.18
C SER A 323 -2.45 31.61 21.50
N TYR A 324 -3.41 30.68 21.56
CA TYR A 324 -3.43 29.52 20.69
C TYR A 324 -4.81 29.39 20.04
N SER A 325 -4.83 28.69 18.91
CA SER A 325 -6.05 28.24 18.26
C SER A 325 -5.86 26.83 17.73
N LEU A 326 -6.90 26.04 17.76
CA LEU A 326 -6.95 24.72 17.16
C LEU A 326 -8.32 24.47 16.53
N ASP A 327 -8.33 23.60 15.52
CA ASP A 327 -9.55 23.02 14.94
C ASP A 327 -9.59 21.51 15.19
N PHE A 328 -10.81 20.95 15.21
CA PHE A 328 -11.05 19.52 15.21
C PHE A 328 -11.11 18.99 13.79
N PHE A 329 -10.52 17.80 13.59
CA PHE A 329 -10.47 17.13 12.30
C PHE A 329 -10.96 15.68 12.40
N GLY A 330 -11.39 15.14 11.24
CA GLY A 330 -11.99 13.82 11.15
C GLY A 330 -13.52 13.85 11.29
N LYS A 331 -14.14 12.67 11.24
CA LYS A 331 -15.61 12.56 11.30
C LYS A 331 -16.21 12.80 12.67
N ASN A 332 -15.45 12.52 13.74
CA ASN A 332 -15.90 12.61 15.13
C ASN A 332 -14.86 13.31 16.03
N ALA A 333 -14.20 14.34 15.53
CA ALA A 333 -13.11 15.02 16.24
C ALA A 333 -11.97 14.06 16.67
N GLU A 334 -11.52 13.21 15.75
CA GLU A 334 -10.44 12.25 15.99
C GLU A 334 -9.10 12.93 16.17
N GLU A 335 -8.92 14.10 15.56
CA GLU A 335 -7.66 14.85 15.60
C GLU A 335 -7.90 16.32 15.95
N ILE A 336 -6.84 16.94 16.46
CA ILE A 336 -6.72 18.39 16.55
C ILE A 336 -5.49 18.86 15.80
N GLY A 337 -5.56 20.06 15.26
CA GLY A 337 -4.41 20.75 14.65
C GLY A 337 -4.52 22.23 14.88
N GLY A 338 -3.39 22.87 15.21
CA GLY A 338 -3.42 24.27 15.58
C GLY A 338 -2.06 24.94 15.66
N LYS A 339 -2.08 26.13 16.22
CA LYS A 339 -0.90 26.99 16.37
C LYS A 339 -0.89 27.77 17.68
N VAL A 340 0.31 28.15 18.12
CA VAL A 340 0.55 29.10 19.20
C VAL A 340 1.19 30.33 18.61
N SER A 341 0.74 31.53 19.07
CA SER A 341 1.25 32.81 18.67
C SER A 341 1.66 33.62 19.90
N PHE A 342 2.85 34.22 19.85
CA PHE A 342 3.32 35.20 20.83
C PHE A 342 3.63 36.53 20.14
N ASP A 343 3.28 37.66 20.75
CA ASP A 343 3.48 38.98 20.19
C ASP A 343 2.87 39.17 18.79
N GLY A 344 1.72 38.48 18.53
CA GLY A 344 1.03 38.55 17.24
C GLY A 344 1.68 37.73 16.13
N LYS A 345 2.73 36.96 16.42
CA LYS A 345 3.48 36.15 15.48
C LYS A 345 3.26 34.65 15.79
N ASP A 346 2.97 33.87 14.77
CA ASP A 346 2.92 32.41 14.90
C ASP A 346 4.33 31.88 15.24
N VAL A 347 4.42 30.94 16.16
CA VAL A 347 5.71 30.39 16.60
C VAL A 347 5.72 28.85 16.65
N VAL A 348 4.64 28.21 17.05
CA VAL A 348 4.56 26.75 17.21
C VAL A 348 3.36 26.20 16.48
N GLY A 349 3.59 25.19 15.62
CA GLY A 349 2.56 24.34 15.06
C GLY A 349 2.42 23.08 15.89
N PHE A 350 1.19 22.60 16.10
CA PHE A 350 0.95 21.38 16.85
C PHE A 350 -0.25 20.60 16.31
N GLY A 351 -0.24 19.30 16.56
CA GLY A 351 -1.38 18.43 16.29
C GLY A 351 -1.37 17.23 17.20
N GLY A 352 -2.51 16.56 17.30
CA GLY A 352 -2.65 15.38 18.14
C GLY A 352 -3.86 14.54 17.77
N THR A 353 -3.78 13.26 18.09
CA THR A 353 -4.85 12.26 17.90
C THR A 353 -5.52 11.97 19.22
N ARG A 354 -6.82 11.86 19.18
CA ARG A 354 -7.66 11.57 20.33
C ARG A 354 -7.52 10.13 20.81
N GLY A 355 -7.38 9.96 22.13
CA GLY A 355 -7.62 8.67 22.78
C GLY A 355 -9.12 8.35 22.90
N GLU A 356 -9.45 7.28 23.63
CA GLU A 356 -10.82 6.90 23.94
C GLU A 356 -11.55 8.02 24.69
N ILE A 357 -12.85 8.21 24.36
CA ILE A 357 -13.72 9.11 25.12
C ILE A 357 -14.17 8.39 26.38
N GLN A 358 -13.79 8.93 27.52
CA GLN A 358 -14.20 8.47 28.84
C GLN A 358 -15.49 9.16 29.22
N LYS A 359 -16.53 8.39 29.47
CA LYS A 359 -17.84 8.85 29.94
C LYS A 359 -17.86 9.01 31.47
#